data_0098aed1dff0fc3927c46f0bca48fc88
#
_entry.id   0098aed1dff0fc3927c46f0bca48fc88
#
_cell.length_a   1.000
_cell.length_b   1.000
_cell.length_c   1.000
_cell.angle_alpha   90.00
_cell.angle_beta   90.00
_cell.angle_gamma   90.00
#
_symmetry.space_group_name_H-M   'P 1'
#
loop_
_entity.id
_entity.type
_entity.pdbx_description
1 polymer ?
#
loop_
_entity_poly.entity_id
_entity_poly.type
_entity_poly.pdbx_seq_one_letter_code
_entity_poly.pdbx_strand_id
1 'polypeptide(L)'
;MAKDAFRRYIWMLDTIQRHGRLTLAQLKKLWMNSSVNDEGKTLAPRTFANYKENIEQIFGIEIACDRATNEYYIVNEDDLDNNSIRDWMLNSLSLRNLLNESSGLHERIILEDVPSSHQFLTTVLDAMRDNRKLTLSYKGYSMSEHRDMTIHPYSLRLFKRRWYLIGYSEYSQGVRIFMLDRAEAVSTLDDTFQMPESFDSEGYFEDFYGVRRSDDAKQKVVVKVTARIRDLIRTVPLHKSQQEIETGREYSLFEYYLRPNFDFKQEIISYLDSVEVMEPLSLRKEIGRTVLDVYLKYREDVKR
;
A
#
# COMPACT_ATOMS: atom_id res chain seq x y z
N MET A 1 -24.99 9.18 0.85
CA MET A 1 -24.57 10.45 1.51
C MET A 1 -23.10 10.44 1.95
N ALA A 2 -22.60 9.49 2.74
CA ALA A 2 -21.19 9.48 3.15
C ALA A 2 -20.20 9.23 1.98
N LYS A 3 -20.55 8.39 1.02
CA LYS A 3 -19.73 8.03 -0.14
C LYS A 3 -19.45 9.21 -1.08
N ASP A 4 -20.41 10.14 -1.20
CA ASP A 4 -20.28 11.30 -2.06
C ASP A 4 -19.45 12.43 -1.42
N ALA A 5 -19.53 12.57 -0.09
CA ALA A 5 -18.73 13.54 0.64
C ALA A 5 -17.22 13.24 0.52
N PHE A 6 -16.85 11.98 0.65
CA PHE A 6 -15.47 11.53 0.55
C PHE A 6 -14.86 11.81 -0.84
N ARG A 7 -15.60 11.54 -1.93
CA ARG A 7 -15.19 11.90 -3.30
C ARG A 7 -14.91 13.41 -3.45
N ARG A 8 -15.73 14.25 -2.80
CA ARG A 8 -15.60 15.70 -2.82
C ARG A 8 -14.37 16.18 -2.07
N TYR A 9 -14.02 15.55 -0.95
CA TYR A 9 -12.79 15.84 -0.21
C TYR A 9 -11.54 15.52 -1.01
N ILE A 10 -11.49 14.33 -1.62
CA ILE A 10 -10.37 13.91 -2.47
C ILE A 10 -10.22 14.86 -3.67
N TRP A 11 -11.32 15.21 -4.34
CA TRP A 11 -11.28 16.16 -5.44
C TRP A 11 -10.67 17.51 -5.01
N MET A 12 -11.03 17.99 -3.84
CA MET A 12 -10.52 19.25 -3.32
C MET A 12 -9.02 19.19 -3.05
N LEU A 13 -8.57 18.13 -2.38
CA LEU A 13 -7.14 17.89 -2.09
C LEU A 13 -6.33 17.81 -3.37
N ASP A 14 -6.75 16.95 -4.30
CA ASP A 14 -6.07 16.74 -5.59
C ASP A 14 -6.01 18.05 -6.41
N THR A 15 -7.11 18.82 -6.39
CA THR A 15 -7.18 20.10 -7.12
C THR A 15 -6.20 21.12 -6.53
N ILE A 16 -6.14 21.26 -5.20
CA ILE A 16 -5.20 22.20 -4.55
C ILE A 16 -3.76 21.72 -4.75
N GLN A 17 -3.49 20.43 -4.62
CA GLN A 17 -2.15 19.85 -4.80
C GLN A 17 -1.63 20.08 -6.23
N ARG A 18 -2.44 19.82 -7.25
CA ARG A 18 -2.05 20.03 -8.66
C ARG A 18 -1.77 21.48 -9.05
N HIS A 19 -2.46 22.41 -8.42
CA HIS A 19 -2.32 23.84 -8.74
C HIS A 19 -1.42 24.61 -7.76
N GLY A 20 -1.03 23.99 -6.65
CA GLY A 20 -0.23 24.56 -5.57
C GLY A 20 -1.02 25.57 -4.72
N ARG A 21 -1.46 26.69 -5.31
CA ARG A 21 -2.19 27.76 -4.62
C ARG A 21 -3.39 28.19 -5.44
N LEU A 22 -4.57 28.28 -4.81
CA LEU A 22 -5.82 28.64 -5.47
C LEU A 22 -6.68 29.55 -4.60
N THR A 23 -7.24 30.58 -5.19
CA THR A 23 -8.31 31.38 -4.56
C THR A 23 -9.61 30.58 -4.53
N LEU A 24 -10.53 30.93 -3.61
CA LEU A 24 -11.85 30.32 -3.56
C LEU A 24 -12.65 30.55 -4.87
N ALA A 25 -12.40 31.63 -5.59
CA ALA A 25 -13.04 31.88 -6.87
C ALA A 25 -12.58 30.89 -7.95
N GLN A 26 -11.28 30.60 -7.99
CA GLN A 26 -10.71 29.62 -8.90
C GLN A 26 -11.20 28.20 -8.55
N LEU A 27 -11.21 27.83 -7.25
CA LEU A 27 -11.76 26.56 -6.79
C LEU A 27 -13.23 26.38 -7.18
N LYS A 28 -14.06 27.43 -7.05
CA LYS A 28 -15.45 27.41 -7.50
C LYS A 28 -15.60 27.17 -9.00
N LYS A 29 -14.74 27.78 -9.81
CA LYS A 29 -14.75 27.58 -11.27
C LYS A 29 -14.37 26.15 -11.64
N LEU A 30 -13.35 25.59 -11.00
CA LEU A 30 -12.94 24.18 -11.20
C LEU A 30 -14.01 23.23 -10.70
N TRP A 31 -14.65 23.53 -9.56
CA TRP A 31 -15.76 22.74 -9.01
C TRP A 31 -16.94 22.62 -9.96
N MET A 32 -17.32 23.71 -10.63
CA MET A 32 -18.45 23.71 -11.57
C MET A 32 -18.23 22.79 -12.77
N ASN A 33 -16.98 22.57 -13.16
CA ASN A 33 -16.60 21.70 -14.29
C ASN A 33 -16.19 20.28 -13.86
N SER A 34 -16.31 19.99 -12.59
CA SER A 34 -15.85 18.71 -12.01
C SER A 34 -16.94 17.64 -12.13
N SER A 35 -16.52 16.42 -12.47
CA SER A 35 -17.38 15.22 -12.46
C SER A 35 -17.87 14.80 -11.07
N VAL A 36 -17.33 15.42 -10.01
CA VAL A 36 -17.73 15.17 -8.61
C VAL A 36 -18.90 16.08 -8.20
N ASN A 37 -19.20 17.11 -8.99
CA ASN A 37 -20.33 18.01 -8.80
C ASN A 37 -21.58 17.51 -9.54
N ASP A 38 -22.04 16.32 -9.15
CA ASP A 38 -23.20 15.66 -9.80
C ASP A 38 -24.48 16.49 -9.78
N GLU A 39 -24.59 17.42 -8.82
CA GLU A 39 -25.77 18.28 -8.64
C GLU A 39 -25.67 19.64 -9.37
N GLY A 40 -24.54 19.96 -10.00
CA GLY A 40 -24.30 21.24 -10.66
C GLY A 40 -24.34 22.46 -9.73
N LYS A 41 -24.20 22.26 -8.41
CA LYS A 41 -24.28 23.32 -7.40
C LYS A 41 -22.96 24.04 -7.25
N THR A 42 -23.02 25.35 -6.97
CA THR A 42 -21.84 26.14 -6.65
C THR A 42 -21.24 25.73 -5.29
N LEU A 43 -19.91 25.75 -5.17
CA LEU A 43 -19.22 25.53 -3.90
C LEU A 43 -19.42 26.76 -2.99
N ALA A 44 -20.38 26.69 -2.06
CA ALA A 44 -20.62 27.76 -1.11
C ALA A 44 -19.44 27.90 -0.12
N PRO A 45 -19.11 29.12 0.36
CA PRO A 45 -18.03 29.33 1.32
C PRO A 45 -18.13 28.44 2.59
N ARG A 46 -19.34 28.27 3.10
CA ARG A 46 -19.61 27.41 4.27
C ARG A 46 -19.35 25.94 3.96
N THR A 47 -19.74 25.46 2.78
CA THR A 47 -19.48 24.10 2.32
C THR A 47 -17.98 23.85 2.16
N PHE A 48 -17.26 24.81 1.60
CA PHE A 48 -15.81 24.76 1.48
C PHE A 48 -15.13 24.70 2.86
N ALA A 49 -15.57 25.54 3.82
CA ALA A 49 -15.03 25.52 5.19
C ALA A 49 -15.24 24.15 5.87
N ASN A 50 -16.46 23.59 5.74
CA ASN A 50 -16.76 22.27 6.27
C ASN A 50 -15.91 21.16 5.61
N TYR A 51 -15.68 21.25 4.30
CA TYR A 51 -14.84 20.28 3.60
C TYR A 51 -13.38 20.35 4.09
N LYS A 52 -12.86 21.56 4.26
CA LYS A 52 -11.51 21.80 4.79
C LYS A 52 -11.35 21.17 6.18
N GLU A 53 -12.29 21.42 7.09
CA GLU A 53 -12.28 20.87 8.44
C GLU A 53 -12.35 19.34 8.44
N ASN A 54 -13.23 18.75 7.64
CA ASN A 54 -13.33 17.29 7.52
C ASN A 54 -12.09 16.67 6.89
N ILE A 55 -11.46 17.34 5.92
CA ILE A 55 -10.19 16.91 5.32
C ILE A 55 -9.10 16.85 6.39
N GLU A 56 -8.99 17.87 7.21
CA GLU A 56 -8.02 17.91 8.31
C GLU A 56 -8.27 16.80 9.33
N GLN A 57 -9.52 16.59 9.72
CA GLN A 57 -9.89 15.53 10.66
C GLN A 57 -9.68 14.10 10.12
N ILE A 58 -10.02 13.87 8.84
CA ILE A 58 -9.99 12.52 8.25
C ILE A 58 -8.60 12.16 7.75
N PHE A 59 -7.91 13.13 7.11
CA PHE A 59 -6.64 12.89 6.43
C PHE A 59 -5.44 13.47 7.18
N GLY A 60 -5.65 14.27 8.23
CA GLY A 60 -4.58 15.01 8.92
C GLY A 60 -3.88 16.02 8.01
N ILE A 61 -4.52 16.47 6.92
CA ILE A 61 -3.97 17.42 5.96
C ILE A 61 -4.54 18.80 6.25
N GLU A 62 -3.70 19.75 6.60
CA GLU A 62 -4.10 21.12 6.82
C GLU A 62 -4.12 21.90 5.49
N ILE A 63 -5.27 22.55 5.20
CA ILE A 63 -5.39 23.51 4.11
C ILE A 63 -5.39 24.91 4.71
N ALA A 64 -4.28 25.63 4.60
CA ALA A 64 -4.15 27.01 5.07
C ALA A 64 -4.61 28.04 4.04
N CYS A 65 -4.79 29.28 4.49
CA CYS A 65 -5.11 30.42 3.64
C CYS A 65 -4.07 31.52 3.85
N ASP A 66 -3.41 31.91 2.77
CA ASP A 66 -2.59 33.13 2.77
C ASP A 66 -3.52 34.36 2.76
N ARG A 67 -3.49 35.14 3.85
CA ARG A 67 -4.37 36.31 4.01
C ARG A 67 -4.03 37.49 3.08
N ALA A 68 -2.81 37.52 2.54
CA ALA A 68 -2.37 38.58 1.65
C ALA A 68 -2.91 38.34 0.22
N THR A 69 -2.93 37.09 -0.23
CA THR A 69 -3.38 36.73 -1.60
C THR A 69 -4.76 36.09 -1.61
N ASN A 70 -5.33 35.72 -0.45
CA ASN A 70 -6.54 34.92 -0.30
C ASN A 70 -6.47 33.56 -1.04
N GLU A 71 -5.28 32.98 -1.13
CA GLU A 71 -5.03 31.69 -1.75
C GLU A 71 -4.96 30.59 -0.69
N TYR A 72 -5.58 29.45 -1.01
CA TYR A 72 -5.55 28.25 -0.21
C TYR A 72 -4.46 27.31 -0.74
N TYR A 73 -3.74 26.68 0.18
CA TYR A 73 -2.63 25.76 -0.11
C TYR A 73 -2.55 24.69 0.97
N ILE A 74 -1.92 23.56 0.65
CA ILE A 74 -1.66 22.47 1.60
C ILE A 74 -0.39 22.82 2.38
N VAL A 75 -0.48 22.79 3.72
CA VAL A 75 0.67 22.95 4.62
C VAL A 75 1.43 21.63 4.66
N ASN A 76 2.76 21.69 4.59
CA ASN A 76 3.65 20.51 4.65
C ASN A 76 3.41 19.50 3.52
N GLU A 77 3.52 19.95 2.27
CA GLU A 77 3.52 19.01 1.11
C GLU A 77 4.63 17.94 1.23
N ASP A 78 5.73 18.24 1.91
CA ASP A 78 6.85 17.31 2.15
C ASP A 78 6.52 16.21 3.19
N ASP A 79 5.52 16.42 4.07
CA ASP A 79 5.02 15.40 5.00
C ASP A 79 4.06 14.40 4.33
N LEU A 80 3.75 14.60 3.07
CA LEU A 80 3.11 13.62 2.20
C LEU A 80 4.13 12.55 1.80
N ASP A 81 4.83 12.02 2.80
CA ASP A 81 5.85 10.99 2.56
C ASP A 81 5.23 9.77 1.88
N ASN A 82 5.86 9.35 0.81
CA ASN A 82 5.41 8.43 -0.26
C ASN A 82 4.97 7.01 0.19
N ASN A 83 4.59 6.80 1.45
CA ASN A 83 4.36 5.44 1.97
C ASN A 83 3.11 5.28 2.86
N SER A 84 2.25 6.29 2.99
CA SER A 84 1.05 6.14 3.81
C SER A 84 -0.12 5.57 3.00
N ILE A 85 -0.99 4.79 3.67
CA ILE A 85 -2.28 4.35 3.12
C ILE A 85 -3.08 5.55 2.59
N ARG A 86 -2.94 6.69 3.26
CA ARG A 86 -3.52 7.98 2.89
C ARG A 86 -3.09 8.40 1.48
N ASP A 87 -1.77 8.38 1.19
CA ASP A 87 -1.22 8.82 -0.10
C ASP A 87 -1.61 7.85 -1.22
N TRP A 88 -1.62 6.55 -0.91
CA TRP A 88 -2.12 5.55 -1.84
C TRP A 88 -3.63 5.76 -2.15
N MET A 89 -4.45 6.04 -1.14
CA MET A 89 -5.88 6.34 -1.34
C MET A 89 -6.08 7.63 -2.14
N LEU A 90 -5.34 8.69 -1.82
CA LEU A 90 -5.37 9.95 -2.55
C LEU A 90 -4.96 9.74 -4.01
N ASN A 91 -3.83 9.10 -4.26
CA ASN A 91 -3.32 8.81 -5.60
C ASN A 91 -4.29 7.92 -6.41
N SER A 92 -4.85 6.88 -5.79
CA SER A 92 -5.80 5.97 -6.46
C SER A 92 -7.12 6.67 -6.82
N LEU A 93 -7.60 7.57 -5.97
CA LEU A 93 -8.84 8.31 -6.20
C LEU A 93 -8.62 9.48 -7.15
N SER A 94 -7.48 10.17 -7.06
CA SER A 94 -7.07 11.19 -8.02
C SER A 94 -6.94 10.62 -9.42
N LEU A 95 -6.31 9.47 -9.58
CA LEU A 95 -6.23 8.76 -10.85
C LEU A 95 -7.63 8.44 -11.39
N ARG A 96 -8.55 7.96 -10.55
CA ARG A 96 -9.93 7.69 -10.95
C ARG A 96 -10.68 8.96 -11.38
N ASN A 97 -10.48 10.08 -10.69
CA ASN A 97 -11.07 11.35 -11.06
C ASN A 97 -10.52 11.86 -12.40
N LEU A 98 -9.21 11.79 -12.61
CA LEU A 98 -8.56 12.11 -13.89
C LEU A 98 -9.13 11.26 -15.03
N LEU A 99 -9.34 9.96 -14.81
CA LEU A 99 -9.94 9.06 -15.79
C LEU A 99 -11.38 9.44 -16.10
N ASN A 100 -12.18 9.83 -15.09
CA ASN A 100 -13.57 10.26 -15.28
C ASN A 100 -13.67 11.62 -15.99
N GLU A 101 -12.74 12.55 -15.72
CA GLU A 101 -12.68 13.86 -16.38
C GLU A 101 -12.19 13.76 -17.84
N SER A 102 -11.46 12.68 -18.15
CA SER A 102 -10.91 12.40 -19.48
C SER A 102 -11.90 11.56 -20.32
N SER A 103 -13.13 12.05 -20.52
CA SER A 103 -14.11 11.36 -21.37
C SER A 103 -13.52 11.10 -22.75
N GLY A 104 -13.44 9.82 -23.14
CA GLY A 104 -12.85 9.36 -24.41
C GLY A 104 -11.43 8.78 -24.30
N LEU A 105 -10.78 8.81 -23.12
CA LEU A 105 -9.47 8.17 -22.93
C LEU A 105 -9.55 6.78 -22.28
N HIS A 106 -10.73 6.32 -21.86
CA HIS A 106 -10.89 5.00 -21.21
C HIS A 106 -10.36 3.83 -22.05
N GLU A 107 -10.53 3.88 -23.37
CA GLU A 107 -10.02 2.83 -24.27
C GLU A 107 -8.50 2.87 -24.46
N ARG A 108 -7.86 3.96 -24.06
CA ARG A 108 -6.40 4.19 -24.21
C ARG A 108 -5.62 3.95 -22.92
N ILE A 109 -6.31 3.69 -21.81
CA ILE A 109 -5.72 3.46 -20.49
C ILE A 109 -6.10 2.04 -20.07
N ILE A 110 -5.13 1.16 -20.10
CA ILE A 110 -5.29 -0.23 -19.69
C ILE A 110 -4.80 -0.34 -18.25
N LEU A 111 -5.72 -0.63 -17.35
CA LEU A 111 -5.39 -0.93 -15.96
C LEU A 111 -5.21 -2.43 -15.79
N GLU A 112 -4.23 -2.81 -15.01
CA GLU A 112 -4.07 -4.21 -14.63
C GLU A 112 -5.19 -4.61 -13.65
N ASP A 113 -5.82 -5.77 -13.89
CA ASP A 113 -6.82 -6.33 -12.99
C ASP A 113 -6.19 -6.61 -11.63
N VAL A 114 -6.64 -5.89 -10.62
CA VAL A 114 -6.24 -6.10 -9.23
C VAL A 114 -7.32 -6.94 -8.57
N PRO A 115 -7.03 -8.14 -8.06
CA PRO A 115 -7.96 -8.88 -7.20
C PRO A 115 -8.29 -8.01 -6.01
N SER A 116 -9.42 -7.33 -6.07
CA SER A 116 -9.75 -6.33 -5.07
C SER A 116 -10.68 -6.92 -4.03
N SER A 117 -10.16 -7.12 -2.84
CA SER A 117 -10.98 -7.29 -1.63
C SER A 117 -11.62 -5.97 -1.19
N HIS A 118 -11.82 -5.02 -2.12
CA HIS A 118 -12.39 -3.70 -1.82
C HIS A 118 -13.74 -3.80 -1.14
N GLN A 119 -14.50 -4.85 -1.45
CA GLN A 119 -15.80 -5.12 -0.81
C GLN A 119 -15.70 -5.23 0.73
N PHE A 120 -14.57 -5.71 1.26
CA PHE A 120 -14.37 -5.90 2.70
C PHE A 120 -13.62 -4.75 3.37
N LEU A 121 -12.93 -3.90 2.60
CA LEU A 121 -12.10 -2.83 3.17
C LEU A 121 -12.91 -1.87 4.02
N THR A 122 -14.07 -1.44 3.57
CA THR A 122 -14.92 -0.52 4.33
C THR A 122 -15.31 -1.12 5.68
N THR A 123 -15.75 -2.40 5.68
CA THR A 123 -16.12 -3.11 6.91
C THR A 123 -14.94 -3.22 7.87
N VAL A 124 -13.75 -3.54 7.35
CA VAL A 124 -12.53 -3.66 8.16
C VAL A 124 -12.11 -2.30 8.72
N LEU A 125 -12.11 -1.23 7.90
CA LEU A 125 -11.75 0.13 8.34
C LEU A 125 -12.71 0.67 9.40
N ASP A 126 -14.02 0.45 9.24
CA ASP A 126 -15.01 0.85 10.22
C ASP A 126 -14.80 0.11 11.54
N ALA A 127 -14.53 -1.19 11.49
CA ALA A 127 -14.26 -1.99 12.70
C ALA A 127 -12.95 -1.54 13.38
N MET A 128 -11.92 -1.21 12.62
CA MET A 128 -10.65 -0.67 13.17
C MET A 128 -10.86 0.68 13.85
N ARG A 129 -11.60 1.59 13.21
CA ARG A 129 -11.90 2.93 13.76
C ARG A 129 -12.63 2.82 15.10
N ASP A 130 -13.62 1.91 15.19
CA ASP A 130 -14.48 1.76 16.35
C ASP A 130 -13.95 0.72 17.35
N ASN A 131 -12.75 0.16 17.13
CA ASN A 131 -12.14 -0.93 17.90
C ASN A 131 -13.08 -2.13 18.10
N ARG A 132 -13.83 -2.49 17.06
CA ARG A 132 -14.77 -3.60 17.06
C ARG A 132 -14.13 -4.86 16.50
N LYS A 133 -14.49 -6.00 17.05
CA LYS A 133 -14.06 -7.30 16.53
C LYS A 133 -14.75 -7.61 15.20
N LEU A 134 -14.09 -8.44 14.40
CA LEU A 134 -14.60 -8.96 13.13
C LEU A 134 -14.82 -10.47 13.21
N THR A 135 -15.85 -10.96 12.55
CA THR A 135 -15.90 -12.35 12.10
C THR A 135 -15.41 -12.42 10.68
N LEU A 136 -14.43 -13.29 10.44
CA LEU A 136 -13.82 -13.54 9.16
C LEU A 136 -14.06 -14.99 8.75
N SER A 137 -14.90 -15.23 7.72
CA SER A 137 -15.02 -16.55 7.09
C SER A 137 -13.84 -16.73 6.13
N TYR A 138 -12.88 -17.58 6.51
CA TYR A 138 -11.58 -17.61 5.89
C TYR A 138 -11.10 -19.02 5.54
N LYS A 139 -10.53 -19.15 4.35
CA LYS A 139 -9.86 -20.39 3.92
C LYS A 139 -8.37 -20.17 3.67
N GLY A 140 -7.53 -20.57 4.62
CA GLY A 140 -6.07 -20.57 4.46
C GLY A 140 -5.59 -21.59 3.40
N TYR A 141 -4.34 -21.46 2.92
CA TYR A 141 -3.79 -22.38 1.90
C TYR A 141 -3.75 -23.85 2.33
N SER A 142 -3.57 -24.09 3.62
CA SER A 142 -3.52 -25.43 4.23
C SER A 142 -4.86 -25.91 4.80
N MET A 143 -5.92 -25.14 4.60
CA MET A 143 -7.25 -25.48 5.12
C MET A 143 -8.11 -26.09 4.02
N SER A 144 -8.79 -27.20 4.33
CA SER A 144 -9.71 -27.88 3.40
C SER A 144 -11.03 -27.11 3.26
N GLU A 145 -11.47 -26.43 4.31
CA GLU A 145 -12.77 -25.75 4.40
C GLU A 145 -12.61 -24.34 4.95
N HIS A 146 -13.61 -23.50 4.72
CA HIS A 146 -13.75 -22.18 5.35
C HIS A 146 -13.99 -22.35 6.85
N ARG A 147 -13.45 -21.42 7.62
CA ARG A 147 -13.65 -21.35 9.06
C ARG A 147 -13.93 -19.92 9.46
N ASP A 148 -14.95 -19.77 10.29
CA ASP A 148 -15.24 -18.50 10.92
C ASP A 148 -14.28 -18.27 12.09
N MET A 149 -13.64 -17.13 12.08
CA MET A 149 -12.64 -16.73 13.07
C MET A 149 -12.96 -15.33 13.59
N THR A 150 -12.91 -15.17 14.90
CA THR A 150 -12.99 -13.85 15.53
C THR A 150 -11.61 -13.21 15.52
N ILE A 151 -11.55 -12.02 14.94
CA ILE A 151 -10.30 -11.26 14.74
C ILE A 151 -10.45 -9.88 15.38
N HIS A 152 -9.42 -9.45 16.11
CA HIS A 152 -9.25 -8.06 16.53
C HIS A 152 -8.40 -7.37 15.45
N PRO A 153 -8.97 -6.52 14.60
CA PRO A 153 -8.25 -5.91 13.47
C PRO A 153 -7.29 -4.84 13.96
N TYR A 154 -5.97 -5.06 13.80
CA TYR A 154 -4.93 -4.15 14.27
C TYR A 154 -4.45 -3.21 13.17
N SER A 155 -4.11 -3.75 11.99
CA SER A 155 -3.64 -2.93 10.86
C SER A 155 -3.93 -3.57 9.51
N LEU A 156 -3.84 -2.76 8.47
CA LEU A 156 -3.94 -3.20 7.07
C LEU A 156 -2.62 -2.93 6.36
N ARG A 157 -2.20 -3.86 5.50
CA ARG A 157 -1.05 -3.71 4.62
C ARG A 157 -1.42 -4.03 3.18
N LEU A 158 -1.06 -3.13 2.27
CA LEU A 158 -1.10 -3.39 0.84
C LEU A 158 0.28 -3.89 0.39
N PHE A 159 0.33 -5.09 -0.21
CA PHE A 159 1.56 -5.62 -0.77
C PHE A 159 1.27 -6.42 -2.04
N LYS A 160 2.01 -6.17 -3.11
CA LYS A 160 1.81 -6.80 -4.43
C LYS A 160 0.33 -6.86 -4.84
N ARG A 161 -0.37 -5.71 -4.70
CA ARG A 161 -1.79 -5.50 -5.05
C ARG A 161 -2.79 -6.30 -4.23
N ARG A 162 -2.39 -6.89 -3.11
CA ARG A 162 -3.28 -7.61 -2.20
C ARG A 162 -3.34 -6.93 -0.85
N TRP A 163 -4.53 -6.85 -0.29
CA TRP A 163 -4.74 -6.37 1.07
C TRP A 163 -4.56 -7.50 2.08
N TYR A 164 -3.80 -7.18 3.09
CA TYR A 164 -3.54 -8.06 4.22
C TYR A 164 -4.04 -7.39 5.48
N LEU A 165 -4.92 -8.09 6.22
CA LEU A 165 -5.35 -7.72 7.55
C LEU A 165 -4.40 -8.37 8.57
N ILE A 166 -3.81 -7.55 9.41
CA ILE A 166 -3.03 -7.99 10.57
C ILE A 166 -3.92 -7.84 11.79
N GLY A 167 -4.07 -8.89 12.57
CA GLY A 167 -4.93 -8.86 13.74
C GLY A 167 -4.71 -10.04 14.67
N TYR A 168 -5.17 -9.91 15.91
CA TYR A 168 -5.18 -10.99 16.87
C TYR A 168 -6.33 -11.94 16.55
N SER A 169 -6.03 -13.20 16.36
CA SER A 169 -7.02 -14.27 16.14
C SER A 169 -7.29 -14.98 17.45
N GLU A 170 -8.54 -14.95 17.90
CA GLU A 170 -8.96 -15.70 19.08
C GLU A 170 -8.81 -17.20 18.90
N TYR A 171 -8.98 -17.69 17.66
CA TYR A 171 -8.79 -19.10 17.35
C TYR A 171 -7.33 -19.56 17.53
N SER A 172 -6.38 -18.79 17.02
CA SER A 172 -4.93 -19.16 17.09
C SER A 172 -4.21 -18.55 18.28
N GLN A 173 -4.90 -17.77 19.13
CA GLN A 173 -4.38 -17.11 20.32
C GLN A 173 -3.10 -16.31 20.03
N GLY A 174 -3.12 -15.53 18.94
CA GLY A 174 -1.96 -14.74 18.52
C GLY A 174 -2.21 -13.87 17.31
N VAL A 175 -1.29 -12.94 17.06
CA VAL A 175 -1.35 -12.07 15.89
C VAL A 175 -1.09 -12.88 14.62
N ARG A 176 -1.95 -12.72 13.63
CA ARG A 176 -1.88 -13.39 12.32
C ARG A 176 -2.10 -12.40 11.20
N ILE A 177 -1.72 -12.83 9.99
CA ILE A 177 -1.87 -12.06 8.75
C ILE A 177 -2.85 -12.81 7.85
N PHE A 178 -3.91 -12.12 7.46
CA PHE A 178 -4.97 -12.65 6.64
C PHE A 178 -5.01 -11.93 5.29
N MET A 179 -4.95 -12.66 4.18
CA MET A 179 -5.21 -12.10 2.85
C MET A 179 -6.70 -11.88 2.68
N LEU A 180 -7.15 -10.63 2.50
CA LEU A 180 -8.58 -10.32 2.40
C LEU A 180 -9.25 -10.93 1.16
N ASP A 181 -8.51 -11.18 0.10
CA ASP A 181 -9.03 -11.86 -1.12
C ASP A 181 -9.31 -13.36 -0.92
N ARG A 182 -8.98 -13.90 0.25
CA ARG A 182 -9.29 -15.28 0.65
C ARG A 182 -10.43 -15.36 1.68
N ALA A 183 -10.96 -14.23 2.07
CA ALA A 183 -12.17 -14.17 2.86
C ALA A 183 -13.40 -14.36 1.96
N GLU A 184 -14.32 -15.19 2.38
CA GLU A 184 -15.63 -15.34 1.75
C GLU A 184 -16.61 -14.30 2.30
N ALA A 185 -16.52 -14.03 3.61
CA ALA A 185 -17.34 -13.06 4.29
C ALA A 185 -16.54 -12.35 5.40
N VAL A 186 -16.88 -11.08 5.62
CA VAL A 186 -16.35 -10.25 6.72
C VAL A 186 -17.53 -9.49 7.32
N SER A 187 -17.74 -9.62 8.62
CA SER A 187 -18.78 -8.90 9.35
C SER A 187 -18.23 -8.34 10.66
N THR A 188 -18.76 -7.19 11.07
CA THR A 188 -18.42 -6.55 12.34
C THR A 188 -19.26 -7.14 13.45
N LEU A 189 -18.63 -7.45 14.59
CA LEU A 189 -19.30 -7.86 15.81
C LEU A 189 -19.63 -6.64 16.67
N ASP A 190 -20.56 -6.78 17.61
CA ASP A 190 -20.85 -5.75 18.61
C ASP A 190 -19.76 -5.66 19.69
N ASP A 191 -19.01 -6.73 19.87
CA ASP A 191 -17.90 -6.80 20.80
C ASP A 191 -16.76 -5.88 20.38
N THR A 192 -16.18 -5.20 21.36
CA THR A 192 -14.99 -4.36 21.20
C THR A 192 -13.74 -5.05 21.74
N PHE A 193 -12.59 -4.54 21.39
CA PHE A 193 -11.30 -4.96 21.94
C PHE A 193 -10.45 -3.72 22.31
N GLN A 194 -9.46 -3.93 23.13
CA GLN A 194 -8.45 -2.90 23.40
C GLN A 194 -7.23 -3.13 22.50
N MET A 195 -6.86 -2.11 21.76
CA MET A 195 -5.62 -2.14 20.95
C MET A 195 -4.43 -2.22 21.89
N PRO A 196 -3.55 -3.24 21.76
CA PRO A 196 -2.37 -3.32 22.62
C PRO A 196 -1.44 -2.14 22.35
N GLU A 197 -1.03 -1.41 23.41
CA GLU A 197 -0.08 -0.29 23.30
C GLU A 197 1.28 -0.72 22.74
N SER A 198 1.64 -1.99 22.90
CA SER A 198 2.88 -2.56 22.39
C SER A 198 2.85 -2.92 20.90
N PHE A 199 1.70 -2.83 20.23
CA PHE A 199 1.60 -3.15 18.81
C PHE A 199 1.94 -1.93 17.96
N ASP A 200 3.08 -2.01 17.30
CA ASP A 200 3.53 -1.06 16.30
C ASP A 200 3.32 -1.62 14.90
N SER A 201 2.44 -1.00 14.12
CA SER A 201 2.09 -1.43 12.77
C SER A 201 3.26 -1.34 11.78
N GLU A 202 4.10 -0.33 11.91
CA GLU A 202 5.28 -0.14 11.06
C GLU A 202 6.41 -1.06 11.49
N GLY A 203 6.74 -1.07 12.78
CA GLY A 203 7.76 -1.93 13.36
C GLY A 203 7.45 -3.42 13.20
N TYR A 204 6.18 -3.80 13.07
CA TYR A 204 5.78 -5.19 12.85
C TYR A 204 6.42 -5.80 11.60
N PHE A 205 6.68 -4.99 10.57
CA PHE A 205 7.28 -5.41 9.31
C PHE A 205 8.65 -4.78 9.04
N GLU A 206 9.18 -4.00 9.98
CA GLU A 206 10.40 -3.21 9.78
C GLU A 206 11.59 -4.02 9.28
N ASP A 207 11.70 -5.26 9.75
CA ASP A 207 12.81 -6.15 9.42
C ASP A 207 12.55 -7.03 8.19
N PHE A 208 11.40 -6.90 7.53
CA PHE A 208 10.98 -7.82 6.49
C PHE A 208 10.67 -7.12 5.16
N TYR A 209 11.02 -7.76 4.07
CA TYR A 209 10.40 -7.48 2.78
C TYR A 209 9.06 -8.21 2.69
N GLY A 210 7.99 -7.52 2.27
CA GLY A 210 6.68 -8.14 2.09
C GLY A 210 5.89 -8.37 3.38
N VAL A 211 5.18 -9.48 3.46
CA VAL A 211 4.20 -9.77 4.52
C VAL A 211 4.48 -11.05 5.31
N ARG A 212 5.26 -11.96 4.76
CA ARG A 212 5.60 -13.21 5.46
C ARG A 212 6.69 -12.95 6.49
N ARG A 213 6.41 -13.28 7.73
CA ARG A 213 7.41 -13.22 8.80
C ARG A 213 8.29 -14.47 8.78
N SER A 214 9.50 -14.33 9.25
CA SER A 214 10.47 -15.40 9.45
C SER A 214 11.10 -15.26 10.83
N ASP A 215 11.48 -16.39 11.42
CA ASP A 215 12.26 -16.42 12.67
C ASP A 215 13.76 -16.27 12.42
N ASP A 216 14.17 -16.15 11.15
CA ASP A 216 15.57 -15.92 10.80
C ASP A 216 16.12 -14.67 11.48
N ALA A 217 17.39 -14.69 11.86
CA ALA A 217 18.03 -13.52 12.43
C ALA A 217 18.13 -12.36 11.41
N LYS A 218 17.96 -11.13 11.88
CA LYS A 218 18.27 -9.95 11.09
C LYS A 218 19.74 -9.94 10.75
N GLN A 219 20.08 -9.77 9.49
CA GLN A 219 21.45 -9.90 9.00
C GLN A 219 21.71 -9.00 7.80
N LYS A 220 22.99 -8.75 7.57
CA LYS A 220 23.47 -8.09 6.37
C LYS A 220 23.30 -9.02 5.17
N VAL A 221 22.71 -8.49 4.11
CA VAL A 221 22.60 -9.15 2.81
C VAL A 221 23.19 -8.24 1.74
N VAL A 222 24.12 -8.77 0.96
CA VAL A 222 24.71 -8.06 -0.18
C VAL A 222 24.26 -8.75 -1.46
N VAL A 223 23.72 -7.98 -2.39
CA VAL A 223 23.35 -8.46 -3.71
C VAL A 223 24.09 -7.70 -4.79
N LYS A 224 24.53 -8.43 -5.80
CA LYS A 224 25.10 -7.90 -7.02
C LYS A 224 23.99 -7.77 -8.06
N VAL A 225 23.84 -6.59 -8.63
CA VAL A 225 22.79 -6.24 -9.59
C VAL A 225 23.45 -5.80 -10.88
N THR A 226 23.08 -6.40 -12.02
CA THR A 226 23.62 -6.01 -13.33
C THR A 226 23.25 -4.58 -13.71
N ALA A 227 24.10 -3.90 -14.50
CA ALA A 227 23.84 -2.55 -14.96
C ALA A 227 22.49 -2.41 -15.70
N ARG A 228 21.97 -3.50 -16.25
CA ARG A 228 20.70 -3.56 -16.99
C ARG A 228 19.50 -3.17 -16.14
N ILE A 229 19.48 -3.54 -14.85
CA ILE A 229 18.32 -3.35 -13.98
C ILE A 229 18.62 -2.53 -12.71
N ARG A 230 19.86 -2.06 -12.53
CA ARG A 230 20.23 -1.33 -11.30
C ARG A 230 19.38 -0.08 -11.03
N ASP A 231 18.97 0.61 -12.10
CA ASP A 231 18.15 1.81 -11.96
C ASP A 231 16.73 1.47 -11.50
N LEU A 232 16.20 0.29 -11.87
CA LEU A 232 14.95 -0.23 -11.30
C LEU A 232 15.07 -0.45 -9.79
N ILE A 233 16.17 -1.06 -9.33
CA ILE A 233 16.41 -1.31 -7.90
C ILE A 233 16.65 0.00 -7.14
N ARG A 234 17.25 1.01 -7.77
CA ARG A 234 17.44 2.35 -7.18
C ARG A 234 16.12 3.08 -6.98
N THR A 235 15.25 3.06 -8.00
CA THR A 235 13.99 3.80 -8.00
C THR A 235 12.88 3.13 -7.21
N VAL A 236 12.94 1.81 -7.04
CA VAL A 236 11.98 1.01 -6.25
C VAL A 236 12.76 0.15 -5.25
N PRO A 237 13.21 0.74 -4.12
CA PRO A 237 13.95 0.01 -3.10
C PRO A 237 13.14 -1.17 -2.56
N LEU A 238 13.78 -2.34 -2.43
CA LEU A 238 13.13 -3.54 -1.87
C LEU A 238 12.90 -3.40 -0.36
N HIS A 239 13.76 -2.66 0.32
CA HIS A 239 13.67 -2.46 1.76
C HIS A 239 14.24 -1.09 2.14
N LYS A 240 13.74 -0.47 3.23
CA LYS A 240 14.20 0.83 3.70
C LYS A 240 15.70 0.90 4.06
N SER A 241 16.31 -0.26 4.37
CA SER A 241 17.74 -0.35 4.64
C SER A 241 18.61 -0.48 3.40
N GLN A 242 18.03 -0.39 2.19
CA GLN A 242 18.80 -0.51 0.95
C GLN A 242 19.84 0.59 0.82
N GLN A 243 21.09 0.21 0.59
CA GLN A 243 22.19 1.11 0.30
C GLN A 243 22.99 0.57 -0.89
N GLU A 244 23.29 1.43 -1.85
CA GLU A 244 24.22 1.08 -2.92
C GLU A 244 25.65 1.34 -2.41
N ILE A 245 26.40 0.26 -2.21
CA ILE A 245 27.75 0.32 -1.61
C ILE A 245 28.89 0.34 -2.65
N GLU A 246 28.58 -0.06 -3.89
CA GLU A 246 29.53 -0.05 -5.00
C GLU A 246 28.79 0.16 -6.32
N THR A 247 29.33 1.03 -7.19
CA THR A 247 28.83 1.26 -8.55
C THR A 247 29.94 1.04 -9.55
N GLY A 248 29.82 -0.03 -10.36
CA GLY A 248 30.73 -0.34 -11.45
C GLY A 248 30.09 -0.12 -12.82
N ARG A 249 30.88 -0.35 -13.88
CA ARG A 249 30.39 -0.26 -15.27
C ARG A 249 29.35 -1.36 -15.58
N GLU A 250 29.56 -2.58 -15.11
CA GLU A 250 28.76 -3.76 -15.45
C GLU A 250 27.76 -4.12 -14.38
N TYR A 251 28.00 -3.75 -13.14
CA TYR A 251 27.16 -4.07 -11.99
C TYR A 251 27.23 -3.00 -10.89
N SER A 252 26.31 -3.09 -9.95
CA SER A 252 26.34 -2.42 -8.64
C SER A 252 26.14 -3.43 -7.53
N LEU A 253 26.67 -3.11 -6.33
CA LEU A 253 26.40 -3.87 -5.11
C LEU A 253 25.43 -3.08 -4.24
N PHE A 254 24.37 -3.74 -3.82
CA PHE A 254 23.40 -3.23 -2.87
C PHE A 254 23.46 -4.01 -1.57
N GLU A 255 23.49 -3.29 -0.46
CA GLU A 255 23.47 -3.84 0.88
C GLU A 255 22.09 -3.64 1.50
N TYR A 256 21.63 -4.64 2.23
CA TYR A 256 20.41 -4.64 3.03
C TYR A 256 20.71 -5.12 4.44
N TYR A 257 19.94 -4.63 5.41
CA TYR A 257 19.95 -5.16 6.75
C TYR A 257 18.52 -5.57 7.14
N LEU A 258 18.20 -6.85 6.96
CA LEU A 258 16.86 -7.39 7.10
C LEU A 258 16.87 -8.88 7.48
N ARG A 259 15.69 -9.45 7.74
CA ARG A 259 15.47 -10.88 7.88
C ARG A 259 15.07 -11.45 6.50
N PRO A 260 15.91 -12.25 5.83
CA PRO A 260 15.66 -12.71 4.47
C PRO A 260 14.56 -13.79 4.45
N ASN A 261 13.31 -13.32 4.50
CA ASN A 261 12.12 -14.15 4.48
C ASN A 261 11.82 -14.71 3.08
N PHE A 262 10.74 -15.50 2.99
CA PHE A 262 10.32 -16.09 1.71
C PHE A 262 10.04 -15.05 0.63
N ASP A 263 9.36 -13.94 0.98
CA ASP A 263 8.99 -12.89 0.02
C ASP A 263 10.24 -12.21 -0.57
N PHE A 264 11.26 -11.97 0.26
CA PHE A 264 12.55 -11.44 -0.19
C PHE A 264 13.28 -12.40 -1.13
N LYS A 265 13.35 -13.68 -0.76
CA LYS A 265 13.99 -14.73 -1.58
C LYS A 265 13.28 -14.87 -2.93
N GLN A 266 11.97 -14.87 -2.92
CA GLN A 266 11.16 -14.91 -4.14
C GLN A 266 11.41 -13.69 -5.03
N GLU A 267 11.50 -12.48 -4.43
CA GLU A 267 11.78 -11.26 -5.17
C GLU A 267 13.15 -11.32 -5.85
N ILE A 268 14.18 -11.72 -5.11
CA ILE A 268 15.54 -11.89 -5.67
C ILE A 268 15.54 -12.86 -6.86
N ILE A 269 14.86 -14.01 -6.74
CA ILE A 269 14.79 -15.00 -7.83
C ILE A 269 13.99 -14.45 -9.02
N SER A 270 13.03 -13.58 -8.82
CA SER A 270 12.21 -13.02 -9.90
C SER A 270 13.00 -12.16 -10.88
N TYR A 271 14.17 -11.63 -10.46
CA TYR A 271 15.06 -10.88 -11.34
C TYR A 271 15.97 -11.78 -12.20
N LEU A 272 15.81 -13.08 -12.12
CA LEU A 272 16.52 -14.10 -12.91
C LEU A 272 18.05 -13.99 -12.75
N ASP A 273 18.76 -13.86 -13.89
CA ASP A 273 20.22 -13.73 -13.98
C ASP A 273 20.75 -12.32 -13.63
N SER A 274 19.85 -11.37 -13.37
CA SER A 274 20.23 -9.98 -13.17
C SER A 274 20.58 -9.64 -11.73
N VAL A 275 20.22 -10.51 -10.78
CA VAL A 275 20.52 -10.33 -9.35
C VAL A 275 21.15 -11.60 -8.77
N GLU A 276 22.26 -11.42 -8.07
CA GLU A 276 23.02 -12.48 -7.44
C GLU A 276 23.28 -12.15 -5.98
N VAL A 277 22.95 -13.06 -5.05
CA VAL A 277 23.29 -12.91 -3.63
C VAL A 277 24.79 -13.17 -3.45
N MET A 278 25.50 -12.20 -2.90
CA MET A 278 26.94 -12.30 -2.57
C MET A 278 27.10 -12.72 -1.11
N GLU A 279 26.37 -12.10 -0.20
CA GLU A 279 26.41 -12.34 1.24
C GLU A 279 24.98 -12.41 1.81
N PRO A 280 24.73 -13.19 2.86
CA PRO A 280 25.64 -14.17 3.44
C PRO A 280 25.70 -15.48 2.60
N LEU A 281 26.76 -16.26 2.78
CA LEU A 281 26.98 -17.51 2.03
C LEU A 281 25.84 -18.52 2.26
N SER A 282 25.21 -18.52 3.43
CA SER A 282 24.05 -19.36 3.74
C SER A 282 22.88 -19.08 2.82
N LEU A 283 22.49 -17.80 2.68
CA LEU A 283 21.39 -17.36 1.81
C LEU A 283 21.74 -17.62 0.33
N ARG A 284 23.00 -17.34 -0.08
CA ARG A 284 23.47 -17.64 -1.43
C ARG A 284 23.31 -19.14 -1.77
N LYS A 285 23.71 -20.03 -0.85
CA LYS A 285 23.55 -21.47 -1.03
C LYS A 285 22.08 -21.90 -1.08
N GLU A 286 21.22 -21.32 -0.26
CA GLU A 286 19.79 -21.60 -0.25
C GLU A 286 19.14 -21.23 -1.58
N ILE A 287 19.39 -20.02 -2.08
CA ILE A 287 18.88 -19.56 -3.39
C ILE A 287 19.45 -20.45 -4.50
N GLY A 288 20.75 -20.76 -4.45
CA GLY A 288 21.39 -21.62 -5.43
C GLY A 288 20.74 -23.02 -5.50
N ARG A 289 20.37 -23.61 -4.36
CA ARG A 289 19.61 -24.88 -4.33
C ARG A 289 18.23 -24.73 -4.96
N THR A 290 17.50 -23.68 -4.61
CA THR A 290 16.17 -23.41 -5.19
C THR A 290 16.26 -23.27 -6.71
N VAL A 291 17.23 -22.53 -7.22
CA VAL A 291 17.46 -22.35 -8.67
C VAL A 291 17.84 -23.69 -9.33
N LEU A 292 18.67 -24.50 -8.67
CA LEU A 292 19.00 -25.85 -9.14
C LEU A 292 17.75 -26.73 -9.24
N ASP A 293 16.89 -26.72 -8.22
CA ASP A 293 15.64 -27.48 -8.24
C ASP A 293 14.71 -27.04 -9.38
N VAL A 294 14.66 -25.74 -9.67
CA VAL A 294 13.96 -25.21 -10.85
C VAL A 294 14.61 -25.73 -12.13
N TYR A 295 15.93 -25.62 -12.29
CA TYR A 295 16.66 -26.12 -13.46
C TYR A 295 16.40 -27.61 -13.69
N LEU A 296 16.42 -28.43 -12.65
CA LEU A 296 16.18 -29.88 -12.75
C LEU A 296 14.81 -30.24 -13.30
N LYS A 297 13.79 -29.39 -13.12
CA LYS A 297 12.45 -29.56 -13.70
C LYS A 297 12.42 -29.35 -15.22
N TYR A 298 13.32 -28.50 -15.74
CA TYR A 298 13.36 -28.12 -17.16
C TYR A 298 14.52 -28.75 -17.95
N ARG A 299 15.46 -29.47 -17.27
CA ARG A 299 16.72 -29.95 -17.86
C ARG A 299 16.56 -30.84 -19.07
N GLU A 300 15.45 -31.60 -19.16
CA GLU A 300 15.20 -32.53 -20.29
C GLU A 300 14.87 -31.74 -21.56
N ASP A 301 14.22 -30.59 -21.43
CA ASP A 301 13.85 -29.71 -22.53
C ASP A 301 15.02 -28.83 -22.99
N VAL A 302 15.96 -28.52 -22.11
CA VAL A 302 17.14 -27.65 -22.40
C VAL A 302 18.22 -28.41 -23.20
N LYS A 303 18.18 -29.75 -23.23
CA LYS A 303 19.14 -30.57 -23.99
C LYS A 303 18.77 -30.78 -25.46
N ARG A 304 17.59 -30.27 -25.88
CA ARG A 304 17.14 -30.25 -27.27
C ARG A 304 17.45 -28.90 -27.92
#